data_083ea387b63f83d9c448454ed8c502ac
#
_entry.id   083ea387b63f83d9c448454ed8c502ac
#
_cell.length_a   1.000
_cell.length_b   1.000
_cell.length_c   1.000
_cell.angle_alpha   90.00
_cell.angle_beta   90.00
_cell.angle_gamma   90.00
#
_symmetry.space_group_name_H-M   'P 1'
#
loop_
_entity.id
_entity.type
_entity.pdbx_description
1 polymer ?
#
loop_
_entity_poly.entity_id
_entity_poly.type
_entity_poly.pdbx_seq_one_letter_code
_entity_poly.pdbx_strand_id
1 'polypeptide(L)'
;MQKSKMFFEDFEVGLVIKTGSKKITKKEIISFAKNYDPQDFHIDENKAKKGPFGTLVSSGFMTLGISFTQFFETGVVKETSMGAWGIDELRWTYPVYPDNELKSEVKV
;
A
#
# COMPACT_ATOMS: atom_id res chain seq x y z
N MET A 1 -9.81 21.67 -4.11
CA MET A 1 -9.33 21.23 -2.79
C MET A 1 -10.18 20.07 -2.29
N GLN A 2 -9.54 19.05 -1.75
CA GLN A 2 -10.20 17.86 -1.24
C GLN A 2 -10.84 18.14 0.12
N LYS A 3 -12.05 17.60 0.33
CA LYS A 3 -12.69 17.68 1.64
C LYS A 3 -11.92 16.84 2.66
N SER A 4 -11.83 17.31 3.91
CA SER A 4 -11.18 16.59 5.00
C SER A 4 -12.08 15.57 5.70
N LYS A 5 -13.40 15.61 5.42
CA LYS A 5 -14.38 14.67 5.97
C LYS A 5 -15.49 14.48 4.95
N MET A 6 -15.66 13.23 4.54
CA MET A 6 -16.64 12.90 3.51
C MET A 6 -17.61 11.83 3.99
N PHE A 7 -18.85 12.00 3.66
CA PHE A 7 -19.91 11.01 3.84
C PHE A 7 -20.15 10.30 2.51
N PHE A 8 -20.92 9.22 2.53
CA PHE A 8 -21.18 8.43 1.33
C PHE A 8 -21.65 9.29 0.14
N GLU A 9 -22.52 10.26 0.41
CA GLU A 9 -23.10 11.13 -0.62
C GLU A 9 -22.07 12.05 -1.27
N ASP A 10 -20.92 12.25 -0.63
CA ASP A 10 -19.85 13.11 -1.17
C ASP A 10 -18.96 12.38 -2.17
N PHE A 11 -19.04 11.05 -2.24
CA PHE A 11 -18.24 10.26 -3.15
C PHE A 11 -18.95 10.10 -4.48
N GLU A 12 -18.59 10.95 -5.45
CA GLU A 12 -19.14 10.89 -6.79
C GLU A 12 -18.26 10.07 -7.71
N VAL A 13 -18.86 9.31 -8.63
CA VAL A 13 -18.12 8.53 -9.63
C VAL A 13 -17.23 9.47 -10.43
N GLY A 14 -15.96 9.10 -10.53
CA GLY A 14 -14.95 9.90 -11.22
C GLY A 14 -14.10 10.78 -10.29
N LEU A 15 -14.52 10.95 -9.03
CA LEU A 15 -13.71 11.68 -8.05
C LEU A 15 -12.36 10.98 -7.87
N VAL A 16 -11.28 11.76 -7.87
CA VAL A 16 -9.92 11.24 -7.65
C VAL A 16 -9.37 11.84 -6.37
N ILE A 17 -8.92 10.96 -5.47
CA ILE A 17 -8.33 11.35 -4.19
C ILE A 17 -6.86 10.95 -4.25
N LYS A 18 -5.97 11.93 -4.11
CA LYS A 18 -4.51 11.70 -4.14
C LYS A 18 -3.95 11.77 -2.74
N THR A 19 -2.97 10.93 -2.46
CA THR A 19 -2.34 10.85 -1.15
C THR A 19 -0.95 11.46 -1.14
N GLY A 20 -0.38 11.62 0.04
CA GLY A 20 1.03 11.90 0.20
C GLY A 20 1.90 10.69 -0.16
N SER A 21 3.20 10.90 -0.17
CA SER A 21 4.19 9.87 -0.48
C SER A 21 4.77 9.24 0.78
N LYS A 22 5.20 7.99 0.66
CA LYS A 22 5.97 7.31 1.71
C LYS A 22 7.14 6.57 1.07
N LYS A 23 8.33 6.77 1.62
CA LYS A 23 9.52 5.98 1.25
C LYS A 23 9.50 4.68 2.04
N ILE A 24 9.70 3.56 1.35
CA ILE A 24 9.75 2.24 1.97
C ILE A 24 11.19 1.87 2.25
N THR A 25 11.50 1.53 3.50
CA THR A 25 12.84 1.11 3.89
C THR A 25 12.99 -0.41 3.84
N LYS A 26 14.21 -0.87 3.64
CA LYS A 26 14.55 -2.30 3.71
C LYS A 26 14.11 -2.90 5.06
N LYS A 27 14.35 -2.18 6.15
CA LYS A 27 13.98 -2.63 7.49
C LYS A 27 12.48 -2.88 7.60
N GLU A 28 11.66 -1.98 7.07
CA GLU A 28 10.21 -2.13 7.07
C GLU A 28 9.76 -3.34 6.24
N ILE A 29 10.37 -3.53 5.07
CA ILE A 29 10.07 -4.66 4.19
C ILE A 29 10.28 -5.98 4.93
N ILE A 30 11.46 -6.14 5.54
CA ILE A 30 11.82 -7.38 6.23
C ILE A 30 10.93 -7.58 7.47
N SER A 31 10.72 -6.54 8.26
CA SER A 31 9.90 -6.62 9.47
C SER A 31 8.46 -7.04 9.17
N PHE A 32 7.85 -6.42 8.18
CA PHE A 32 6.49 -6.80 7.77
C PHE A 32 6.44 -8.24 7.30
N ALA A 33 7.36 -8.62 6.44
CA ALA A 33 7.34 -9.94 5.82
C ALA A 33 7.58 -11.06 6.83
N LYS A 34 8.41 -10.86 7.83
CA LYS A 34 8.62 -11.85 8.90
C LYS A 34 7.32 -12.19 9.63
N ASN A 35 6.42 -11.23 9.72
CA ASN A 35 5.15 -11.43 10.43
C ASN A 35 4.02 -11.93 9.52
N TYR A 36 4.01 -11.55 8.24
CA TYR A 36 2.84 -11.73 7.38
C TYR A 36 3.10 -12.39 6.04
N ASP A 37 4.37 -12.46 5.58
CA ASP A 37 4.70 -13.03 4.26
C ASP A 37 6.17 -13.46 4.23
N PRO A 38 6.54 -14.52 4.97
CA PRO A 38 7.95 -14.85 5.20
C PRO A 38 8.63 -15.59 4.05
N GLN A 39 8.37 -15.17 2.82
CA GLN A 39 9.07 -15.69 1.67
C GLN A 39 10.49 -15.12 1.61
N ASP A 40 11.45 -15.94 1.16
CA ASP A 40 12.88 -15.57 1.17
C ASP A 40 13.19 -14.24 0.51
N PHE A 41 12.55 -13.94 -0.62
CA PHE A 41 12.82 -12.69 -1.35
C PHE A 41 12.24 -11.44 -0.68
N HIS A 42 11.54 -11.59 0.44
CA HIS A 42 11.06 -10.49 1.26
C HIS A 42 11.82 -10.34 2.58
N ILE A 43 12.56 -11.38 3.00
CA ILE A 43 13.19 -11.37 4.33
C ILE A 43 14.70 -11.56 4.33
N ASP A 44 15.28 -12.02 3.24
CA ASP A 44 16.71 -12.36 3.17
C ASP A 44 17.33 -11.84 1.88
N GLU A 45 18.17 -10.81 1.98
CA GLU A 45 18.82 -10.20 0.81
C GLU A 45 19.64 -11.18 0.00
N ASN A 46 20.37 -12.06 0.67
CA ASN A 46 21.24 -13.02 -0.03
C ASN A 46 20.45 -14.05 -0.82
N LYS A 47 19.38 -14.55 -0.22
CA LYS A 47 18.46 -15.48 -0.90
C LYS A 47 17.68 -14.79 -2.00
N ALA A 48 17.29 -13.54 -1.77
CA ALA A 48 16.55 -12.74 -2.75
C ALA A 48 17.35 -12.55 -4.04
N LYS A 49 18.67 -12.37 -3.94
CA LYS A 49 19.56 -12.24 -5.11
C LYS A 49 19.49 -13.45 -6.02
N LYS A 50 19.23 -14.63 -5.46
CA LYS A 50 19.11 -15.88 -6.20
C LYS A 50 17.68 -16.22 -6.60
N GLY A 51 16.73 -15.40 -6.18
CA GLY A 51 15.31 -15.62 -6.42
C GLY A 51 14.80 -14.95 -7.70
N PRO A 52 13.48 -15.01 -7.92
CA PRO A 52 12.90 -14.58 -9.19
C PRO A 52 13.01 -13.09 -9.48
N PHE A 53 13.19 -12.25 -8.46
CA PHE A 53 13.32 -10.80 -8.64
C PHE A 53 14.76 -10.31 -8.67
N GLY A 54 15.72 -11.17 -8.32
CA GLY A 54 17.15 -10.83 -8.30
C GLY A 54 17.55 -9.87 -7.18
N THR A 55 16.64 -9.46 -6.33
CA THR A 55 16.87 -8.55 -5.21
C THR A 55 15.72 -8.65 -4.21
N LEU A 56 15.91 -8.05 -3.04
CA LEU A 56 14.87 -7.96 -2.04
C LEU A 56 13.71 -7.10 -2.57
N VAL A 57 12.49 -7.59 -2.42
CA VAL A 57 11.27 -6.86 -2.79
C VAL A 57 10.26 -6.88 -1.66
N SER A 58 9.43 -5.86 -1.61
CA SER A 58 8.36 -5.75 -0.64
C SER A 58 7.24 -6.75 -0.93
N SER A 59 6.64 -7.30 0.12
CA SER A 59 5.40 -8.04 -0.02
C SER A 59 4.30 -7.14 -0.61
N GLY A 60 3.52 -7.69 -1.54
CA GLY A 60 2.36 -6.97 -2.07
C GLY A 60 1.37 -6.61 -0.98
N PHE A 61 1.23 -7.43 0.05
CA PHE A 61 0.34 -7.14 1.19
C PHE A 61 0.81 -5.92 1.98
N MET A 62 2.12 -5.70 2.05
CA MET A 62 2.65 -4.48 2.65
C MET A 62 2.30 -3.26 1.80
N THR A 63 2.48 -3.36 0.49
CA THR A 63 2.13 -2.29 -0.45
C THR A 63 0.66 -1.93 -0.33
N LEU A 64 -0.22 -2.93 -0.26
CA LEU A 64 -1.65 -2.72 -0.07
C LEU A 64 -1.94 -1.99 1.25
N GLY A 65 -1.31 -2.43 2.35
CA GLY A 65 -1.48 -1.80 3.66
C GLY A 65 -1.03 -0.35 3.68
N ILE A 66 0.10 -0.05 3.04
CA ILE A 66 0.60 1.32 2.91
C ILE A 66 -0.38 2.17 2.12
N SER A 67 -0.87 1.67 1.00
CA SER A 67 -1.83 2.37 0.17
C SER A 67 -3.12 2.68 0.94
N PHE A 68 -3.63 1.72 1.68
CA PHE A 68 -4.80 1.93 2.52
C PHE A 68 -4.54 2.99 3.59
N THR A 69 -3.39 2.92 4.25
CA THR A 69 -3.02 3.90 5.27
C THR A 69 -2.90 5.30 4.69
N GLN A 70 -2.29 5.43 3.51
CA GLN A 70 -2.18 6.71 2.81
C GLN A 70 -3.56 7.30 2.51
N PHE A 71 -4.49 6.47 2.04
CA PHE A 71 -5.86 6.91 1.81
C PHE A 71 -6.52 7.37 3.12
N PHE A 72 -6.38 6.57 4.16
CA PHE A 72 -6.97 6.89 5.47
C PHE A 72 -6.40 8.18 6.04
N GLU A 73 -5.11 8.43 5.85
CA GLU A 73 -4.43 9.64 6.32
C GLU A 73 -4.90 10.91 5.61
N THR A 74 -5.58 10.81 4.47
CA THR A 74 -6.20 11.98 3.85
C THR A 74 -7.30 12.58 4.72
N GLY A 75 -7.81 11.78 5.66
CA GLY A 75 -8.84 12.20 6.60
C GLY A 75 -10.27 12.07 6.07
N VAL A 76 -10.45 11.77 4.79
CA VAL A 76 -11.79 11.82 4.18
C VAL A 76 -12.77 10.80 4.78
N VAL A 77 -12.26 9.65 5.26
CA VAL A 77 -13.11 8.61 5.88
C VAL A 77 -12.79 8.37 7.34
N LYS A 78 -11.91 9.15 7.93
CA LYS A 78 -11.43 8.92 9.30
C LYS A 78 -12.55 8.83 10.32
N GLU A 79 -13.56 9.69 10.20
CA GLU A 79 -14.68 9.73 11.13
C GLU A 79 -15.95 9.08 10.60
N THR A 80 -15.97 8.71 9.32
CA THR A 80 -17.19 8.22 8.67
C THR A 80 -17.10 6.76 8.23
N SER A 81 -15.90 6.15 8.29
CA SER A 81 -15.72 4.76 7.90
C SER A 81 -16.53 3.81 8.78
N MET A 82 -17.18 2.87 8.15
CA MET A 82 -17.92 1.79 8.83
C MET A 82 -17.34 0.42 8.48
N GLY A 83 -16.09 0.39 8.05
CA GLY A 83 -15.41 -0.83 7.62
C GLY A 83 -15.55 -1.09 6.13
N ALA A 84 -15.04 -2.22 5.71
CA ALA A 84 -15.08 -2.64 4.31
C ALA A 84 -15.41 -4.11 4.22
N TRP A 85 -16.04 -4.51 3.11
CA TRP A 85 -16.51 -5.90 2.93
C TRP A 85 -15.53 -6.76 2.18
N GLY A 86 -14.55 -6.14 1.52
CA GLY A 86 -13.56 -6.90 0.79
C GLY A 86 -12.91 -6.08 -0.32
N ILE A 87 -12.16 -6.80 -1.15
CA ILE A 87 -11.44 -6.22 -2.27
C ILE A 87 -11.72 -7.08 -3.49
N ASP A 88 -12.10 -6.44 -4.58
CA ASP A 88 -12.24 -7.10 -5.87
C ASP A 88 -11.02 -6.77 -6.73
N GLU A 89 -10.54 -7.74 -7.49
CA GLU A 89 -9.47 -7.57 -8.46
C GLU A 89 -8.18 -6.95 -7.91
N LEU A 90 -7.61 -7.57 -6.88
CA LEU A 90 -6.31 -7.16 -6.38
C LEU A 90 -5.20 -7.69 -7.30
N ARG A 91 -4.29 -6.81 -7.74
CA ARG A 91 -3.18 -7.18 -8.61
C ARG A 91 -1.89 -6.49 -8.20
N TRP A 92 -0.80 -7.26 -8.24
CA TRP A 92 0.55 -6.74 -8.05
C TRP A 92 1.17 -6.55 -9.43
N THR A 93 1.20 -5.33 -9.94
CA THR A 93 1.63 -5.06 -11.32
C THR A 93 3.13 -4.88 -11.47
N TYR A 94 3.79 -4.40 -10.43
CA TYR A 94 5.24 -4.20 -10.41
C TYR A 94 5.80 -4.50 -9.03
N PRO A 95 7.04 -5.05 -8.95
CA PRO A 95 7.70 -5.22 -7.67
C PRO A 95 8.04 -3.86 -7.05
N VAL A 96 8.03 -3.81 -5.73
CA VAL A 96 8.40 -2.61 -4.96
C VAL A 96 9.73 -2.90 -4.27
N TYR A 97 10.71 -2.04 -4.51
CA TYR A 97 12.07 -2.20 -4.01
C TYR A 97 12.34 -1.31 -2.80
N PRO A 98 13.36 -1.66 -1.98
CA PRO A 98 13.80 -0.76 -0.91
C PRO A 98 14.08 0.65 -1.46
N ASP A 99 13.73 1.65 -0.69
CA ASP A 99 13.89 3.07 -1.00
C ASP A 99 12.96 3.61 -2.09
N ASN A 100 12.07 2.80 -2.63
CA ASN A 100 11.01 3.32 -3.50
C ASN A 100 10.08 4.22 -2.71
N GLU A 101 9.61 5.27 -3.36
CA GLU A 101 8.55 6.13 -2.82
C GLU A 101 7.22 5.70 -3.40
N LEU A 102 6.25 5.50 -2.51
CA LEU A 102 4.89 5.13 -2.90
C LEU A 102 3.92 6.25 -2.59
N LYS A 103 3.05 6.52 -3.52
CA LYS A 103 1.88 7.36 -3.30
C LYS A 103 0.70 6.66 -3.94
N SER A 104 -0.49 6.96 -3.46
CA SER A 104 -1.71 6.30 -3.93
C SER A 104 -2.66 7.28 -4.59
N GLU A 105 -3.44 6.75 -5.49
CA GLU A 105 -4.51 7.48 -6.12
C GLU A 105 -5.75 6.61 -6.03
N VAL A 106 -6.82 7.17 -5.49
CA VAL A 106 -8.09 6.49 -5.32
C VAL A 106 -9.12 7.14 -6.23
N LYS A 107 -9.70 6.36 -7.10
CA LYS A 107 -10.75 6.83 -8.01
C LYS A 107 -12.07 6.18 -7.62
N VAL A 108 -13.10 7.00 -7.45
CA VAL A 108 -14.45 6.53 -7.16
C VAL A 108 -15.16 6.08 -8.42
#